data_b881fc9ad9089c6d70625577ca02cd99
#
_entry.id   b881fc9ad9089c6d70625577ca02cd99
#
_cell.length_a   1.000
_cell.length_b   1.000
_cell.length_c   1.000
_cell.angle_alpha   90.00
_cell.angle_beta   90.00
_cell.angle_gamma   90.00
#
_symmetry.space_group_name_H-M   'P 1'
#
loop_
_entity.id
_entity.type
_entity.pdbx_description
1 polymer ?
#
loop_
_entity_poly.entity_id
_entity_poly.type
_entity_poly.pdbx_seq_one_letter_code
_entity_poly.pdbx_strand_id
1 'polypeptide(L)'
;MKIKTLFFLLALLMTSSLAMAQSPKREFRGAWIQCVNGQFQGMTPQKMQSVLTSQLDALQKAGINAIIFQVRAEADALYQSSYEPWSRFLTGVQGKSPQWDPLQWMINECHKRNMELHAWVNPYRAKTKGIASLSPAHPYYKHPELFVEYEGQLYFNPGLPENRKYICKIIRDIVTRYDIDALHMDDYFYPYPTPGKDFPDNAAFAQYGRGYINKGDWRRDNVNVLMKEIQQTVRECKPWVKFGVSPFGIYRNKKNDPNGSETNGLQNYDDLYADVLMWVNNGWVDYNIPQVYWEIGNKAADYDILVRWWAKHASARPLFIGQDVHRTVKHSDPNNKLQHQLPAKMKLQRSLPTVQGSCQWYAAAVAENPGNYGTLLEKQYHRYPALIPTSPFIDDKAPEKVKKLKMSWTFKGPVLMWKEPKAKTEMDKAIQYVVYRFDKGEKVNLEDPSKIITITRENFILLPYEDGKRKFQYVVTALDRLHNESKAVKKTVKL
;
A
#
# COMPACT_ATOMS: atom_id res chain seq x y z
N MET A 1 -19.35 -25.35 49.22
CA MET A 1 -18.39 -25.57 48.15
C MET A 1 -18.84 -25.21 46.72
N LYS A 2 -20.15 -24.99 46.48
CA LYS A 2 -20.72 -24.76 45.12
C LYS A 2 -20.72 -23.29 44.65
N ILE A 3 -20.66 -22.30 45.55
CA ILE A 3 -20.74 -20.85 45.16
C ILE A 3 -19.39 -20.33 44.74
N LYS A 4 -18.27 -20.76 45.34
CA LYS A 4 -16.90 -20.32 44.95
C LYS A 4 -16.47 -20.83 43.57
N THR A 5 -16.96 -22.00 43.17
CA THR A 5 -16.66 -22.59 41.84
C THR A 5 -17.43 -21.85 40.71
N LEU A 6 -18.65 -21.37 41.02
CA LEU A 6 -19.44 -20.60 40.07
C LEU A 6 -18.82 -19.21 39.80
N PHE A 7 -18.28 -18.53 40.81
CA PHE A 7 -17.60 -17.25 40.65
C PHE A 7 -16.27 -17.39 39.88
N PHE A 8 -15.55 -18.50 40.04
CA PHE A 8 -14.33 -18.75 39.27
C PHE A 8 -14.64 -19.05 37.78
N LEU A 9 -15.71 -19.76 37.47
CA LEU A 9 -16.16 -20.01 36.09
C LEU A 9 -16.70 -18.71 35.44
N LEU A 10 -17.43 -17.86 36.17
CA LEU A 10 -17.86 -16.56 35.67
C LEU A 10 -16.69 -15.60 35.45
N ALA A 11 -15.67 -15.60 36.32
CA ALA A 11 -14.46 -14.80 36.13
C ALA A 11 -13.62 -15.29 34.94
N LEU A 12 -13.55 -16.61 34.70
CA LEU A 12 -12.89 -17.19 33.50
C LEU A 12 -13.67 -16.87 32.21
N LEU A 13 -15.00 -16.84 32.24
CA LEU A 13 -15.85 -16.45 31.12
C LEU A 13 -15.78 -14.94 30.80
N MET A 14 -15.57 -14.10 31.81
CA MET A 14 -15.37 -12.64 31.60
C MET A 14 -13.97 -12.30 31.08
N THR A 15 -12.95 -13.11 31.34
CA THR A 15 -11.59 -12.90 30.79
C THR A 15 -11.45 -13.39 29.35
N SER A 16 -12.30 -14.29 28.91
CA SER A 16 -12.29 -14.79 27.51
C SER A 16 -13.02 -13.86 26.53
N SER A 17 -13.81 -12.91 26.99
CA SER A 17 -14.53 -11.95 26.11
C SER A 17 -13.77 -10.64 25.84
N LEU A 18 -12.57 -10.45 26.42
CA LEU A 18 -11.75 -9.23 26.25
C LEU A 18 -10.49 -9.39 25.39
N ALA A 19 -10.32 -10.53 24.73
CA ALA A 19 -9.35 -10.63 23.66
C ALA A 19 -9.93 -10.06 22.35
N MET A 20 -10.44 -8.83 22.36
CA MET A 20 -10.44 -7.99 21.19
C MET A 20 -8.98 -7.84 20.79
N ALA A 21 -8.60 -8.31 19.62
CA ALA A 21 -7.23 -8.20 19.14
C ALA A 21 -6.77 -6.75 19.34
N GLN A 22 -5.86 -6.55 20.30
CA GLN A 22 -5.36 -5.22 20.67
C GLN A 22 -4.89 -4.53 19.40
N SER A 23 -5.27 -3.26 19.17
CA SER A 23 -4.80 -2.51 18.01
C SER A 23 -3.28 -2.55 17.97
N PRO A 24 -2.66 -3.00 16.88
CA PRO A 24 -1.20 -3.08 16.83
C PRO A 24 -0.60 -1.67 16.75
N LYS A 25 0.59 -1.47 17.34
CA LYS A 25 1.36 -0.24 17.21
C LYS A 25 1.78 0.01 15.76
N ARG A 26 2.08 -1.07 15.01
CA ARG A 26 2.47 -1.04 13.61
C ARG A 26 1.49 -1.83 12.76
N GLU A 27 0.92 -1.17 11.77
CA GLU A 27 -0.04 -1.77 10.84
C GLU A 27 -0.08 -0.94 9.55
N PHE A 28 0.15 -1.59 8.41
CA PHE A 28 -0.10 -0.96 7.12
C PHE A 28 -1.60 -0.86 6.88
N ARG A 29 -2.09 0.35 6.63
CA ARG A 29 -3.49 0.68 6.40
C ARG A 29 -3.59 1.42 5.09
N GLY A 30 -3.61 0.67 3.99
CA GLY A 30 -3.58 1.21 2.63
C GLY A 30 -4.95 1.39 2.00
N ALA A 31 -4.99 2.24 0.96
CA ALA A 31 -6.12 2.30 0.02
C ALA A 31 -5.61 2.63 -1.39
N TRP A 32 -6.22 2.00 -2.42
CA TRP A 32 -5.91 2.29 -3.81
C TRP A 32 -6.79 3.42 -4.36
N ILE A 33 -6.17 4.34 -5.09
CA ILE A 33 -6.84 5.34 -5.92
C ILE A 33 -6.45 5.06 -7.37
N GLN A 34 -7.38 4.47 -8.13
CA GLN A 34 -7.21 4.16 -9.55
C GLN A 34 -7.65 5.33 -10.43
N CYS A 35 -7.06 5.44 -11.63
CA CYS A 35 -7.53 6.37 -12.67
C CYS A 35 -8.19 5.66 -13.86
N VAL A 36 -7.84 4.39 -14.07
CA VAL A 36 -8.22 3.62 -15.28
C VAL A 36 -9.73 3.43 -15.49
N ASN A 37 -10.53 3.59 -14.44
CA ASN A 37 -11.99 3.56 -14.54
C ASN A 37 -12.62 4.91 -14.96
N GLY A 38 -11.78 5.93 -15.21
CA GLY A 38 -12.23 7.24 -15.69
C GLY A 38 -12.83 8.15 -14.62
N GLN A 39 -12.69 7.85 -13.32
CA GLN A 39 -13.31 8.62 -12.24
C GLN A 39 -12.90 10.11 -12.23
N PHE A 40 -11.76 10.47 -12.81
CA PHE A 40 -11.26 11.85 -12.88
C PHE A 40 -11.36 12.45 -14.28
N GLN A 41 -11.76 11.64 -15.27
CA GLN A 41 -11.71 12.00 -16.69
C GLN A 41 -12.57 13.24 -16.99
N GLY A 42 -11.94 14.25 -17.58
CA GLY A 42 -12.62 15.49 -17.97
C GLY A 42 -12.91 16.45 -16.82
N MET A 43 -12.47 16.16 -15.59
CA MET A 43 -12.58 17.10 -14.48
C MET A 43 -11.63 18.29 -14.68
N THR A 44 -12.06 19.47 -14.24
CA THR A 44 -11.13 20.61 -14.08
C THR A 44 -10.14 20.28 -12.96
N PRO A 45 -8.94 20.92 -12.94
CA PRO A 45 -7.98 20.73 -11.85
C PRO A 45 -8.59 20.96 -10.47
N GLN A 46 -9.36 22.03 -10.29
CA GLN A 46 -10.02 22.39 -9.04
C GLN A 46 -11.03 21.33 -8.59
N LYS A 47 -11.82 20.79 -9.53
CA LYS A 47 -12.78 19.72 -9.23
C LYS A 47 -12.10 18.44 -8.81
N MET A 48 -11.05 18.02 -9.54
CA MET A 48 -10.28 16.82 -9.20
C MET A 48 -9.60 16.98 -7.84
N GLN A 49 -8.96 18.10 -7.56
CA GLN A 49 -8.36 18.40 -6.26
C GLN A 49 -9.40 18.35 -5.12
N SER A 50 -10.57 18.95 -5.33
CA SER A 50 -11.67 18.91 -4.34
C SER A 50 -12.14 17.48 -4.05
N VAL A 51 -12.33 16.65 -5.09
CA VAL A 51 -12.72 15.24 -4.95
C VAL A 51 -11.66 14.45 -4.19
N LEU A 52 -10.39 14.58 -4.59
CA LEU A 52 -9.27 13.91 -3.94
C LEU A 52 -9.08 14.37 -2.50
N THR A 53 -9.20 15.67 -2.21
CA THR A 53 -9.15 16.20 -0.83
C THR A 53 -10.22 15.56 0.04
N SER A 54 -11.47 15.52 -0.42
CA SER A 54 -12.57 14.90 0.31
C SER A 54 -12.34 13.40 0.57
N GLN A 55 -11.82 12.68 -0.42
CA GLN A 55 -11.45 11.26 -0.23
C GLN A 55 -10.31 11.11 0.78
N LEU A 56 -9.24 11.89 0.67
CA LEU A 56 -8.10 11.82 1.60
C LEU A 56 -8.50 12.18 3.03
N ASP A 57 -9.39 13.15 3.24
CA ASP A 57 -9.91 13.51 4.57
C ASP A 57 -10.74 12.36 5.17
N ALA A 58 -11.61 11.73 4.37
CA ALA A 58 -12.38 10.58 4.80
C ALA A 58 -11.48 9.37 5.14
N LEU A 59 -10.44 9.12 4.33
CA LEU A 59 -9.46 8.07 4.55
C LEU A 59 -8.61 8.33 5.80
N GLN A 60 -8.18 9.58 6.03
CA GLN A 60 -7.48 9.97 7.25
C GLN A 60 -8.33 9.70 8.49
N LYS A 61 -9.61 10.07 8.44
CA LYS A 61 -10.58 9.80 9.50
C LYS A 61 -10.77 8.31 9.74
N ALA A 62 -10.77 7.49 8.68
CA ALA A 62 -10.81 6.02 8.76
C ALA A 62 -9.47 5.40 9.21
N GLY A 63 -8.45 6.20 9.52
CA GLY A 63 -7.14 5.76 10.02
C GLY A 63 -6.23 5.13 8.97
N ILE A 64 -6.46 5.42 7.67
CA ILE A 64 -5.58 5.02 6.57
C ILE A 64 -4.25 5.80 6.67
N ASN A 65 -3.12 5.14 6.44
CA ASN A 65 -1.77 5.71 6.55
C ASN A 65 -0.92 5.57 5.27
N ALA A 66 -1.47 4.96 4.21
CA ALA A 66 -0.80 4.87 2.91
C ALA A 66 -1.80 4.93 1.76
N ILE A 67 -1.46 5.67 0.71
CA ILE A 67 -2.24 5.78 -0.53
C ILE A 67 -1.44 5.20 -1.68
N ILE A 68 -2.04 4.27 -2.42
CA ILE A 68 -1.48 3.72 -3.65
C ILE A 68 -2.20 4.38 -4.82
N PHE A 69 -1.54 5.34 -5.46
CA PHE A 69 -2.12 6.20 -6.48
C PHE A 69 -1.64 5.80 -7.87
N GLN A 70 -2.58 5.45 -8.77
CA GLN A 70 -2.26 5.05 -10.14
C GLN A 70 -1.80 6.24 -10.97
N VAL A 71 -0.53 6.23 -11.36
CA VAL A 71 0.11 7.34 -12.07
C VAL A 71 0.50 7.01 -13.50
N ARG A 72 0.48 5.72 -13.90
CA ARG A 72 0.78 5.24 -15.24
C ARG A 72 -0.12 4.05 -15.59
N ALA A 73 -1.11 4.25 -16.44
CA ALA A 73 -2.13 3.23 -16.75
C ALA A 73 -2.00 2.63 -18.16
N GLU A 74 -1.62 3.43 -19.19
CA GLU A 74 -1.65 3.07 -20.60
C GLU A 74 -0.41 3.61 -21.36
N ALA A 75 0.81 3.41 -20.81
CA ALA A 75 2.02 4.07 -21.31
C ALA A 75 1.83 5.58 -21.46
N ASP A 76 1.16 6.15 -20.49
CA ASP A 76 0.83 7.56 -20.34
C ASP A 76 0.96 7.97 -18.87
N ALA A 77 0.96 9.26 -18.55
CA ALA A 77 1.34 9.75 -17.25
C ALA A 77 0.29 10.66 -16.60
N LEU A 78 0.09 10.50 -15.28
CA LEU A 78 -0.59 11.47 -14.40
C LEU A 78 0.43 12.41 -13.72
N TYR A 79 1.55 12.63 -14.36
CA TYR A 79 2.63 13.52 -13.95
C TYR A 79 3.32 14.08 -15.19
N GLN A 80 4.09 15.15 -15.05
CA GLN A 80 4.83 15.71 -16.17
C GLN A 80 5.97 14.76 -16.56
N SER A 81 5.75 13.94 -17.61
CA SER A 81 6.74 13.02 -18.15
C SER A 81 7.43 13.60 -19.39
N SER A 82 8.74 13.35 -19.52
CA SER A 82 9.50 13.64 -20.76
C SER A 82 9.46 12.50 -21.77
N TYR A 83 8.84 11.36 -21.42
CA TYR A 83 8.88 10.12 -22.21
C TYR A 83 7.52 9.67 -22.72
N GLU A 84 6.46 9.95 -21.96
CA GLU A 84 5.11 9.49 -22.23
C GLU A 84 4.12 10.66 -22.21
N PRO A 85 3.02 10.61 -22.99
CA PRO A 85 2.05 11.68 -23.03
C PRO A 85 1.26 11.76 -21.73
N TRP A 86 0.60 12.90 -21.50
CA TRP A 86 -0.40 13.04 -20.46
C TRP A 86 -1.54 12.04 -20.65
N SER A 87 -1.98 11.44 -19.56
CA SER A 87 -3.06 10.45 -19.60
C SER A 87 -4.41 11.05 -19.97
N ARG A 88 -5.18 10.32 -20.81
CA ARG A 88 -6.56 10.67 -21.12
C ARG A 88 -7.47 10.63 -19.89
N PHE A 89 -7.10 9.90 -18.86
CA PHE A 89 -7.86 9.83 -17.60
C PHE A 89 -7.85 11.13 -16.80
N LEU A 90 -7.10 12.15 -17.23
CA LEU A 90 -7.15 13.50 -16.70
C LEU A 90 -8.12 14.37 -17.50
N THR A 91 -7.79 14.67 -18.74
CA THR A 91 -8.51 15.65 -19.56
C THR A 91 -9.55 15.06 -20.51
N GLY A 92 -9.63 13.73 -20.59
CA GLY A 92 -10.41 13.01 -21.60
C GLY A 92 -9.66 12.79 -22.91
N VAL A 93 -8.52 13.48 -23.14
CA VAL A 93 -7.72 13.41 -24.36
C VAL A 93 -6.27 13.11 -24.00
N GLN A 94 -5.72 11.98 -24.51
CA GLN A 94 -4.32 11.63 -24.29
C GLN A 94 -3.39 12.65 -24.93
N GLY A 95 -2.37 13.08 -24.21
CA GLY A 95 -1.41 14.11 -24.62
C GLY A 95 -1.79 15.54 -24.27
N LYS A 96 -3.07 15.81 -23.93
CA LYS A 96 -3.51 17.14 -23.50
C LYS A 96 -3.10 17.40 -22.04
N SER A 97 -2.30 18.44 -21.82
CA SER A 97 -1.85 18.85 -20.48
C SER A 97 -3.02 19.26 -19.59
N PRO A 98 -3.08 18.78 -18.31
CA PRO A 98 -4.06 19.23 -17.33
C PRO A 98 -3.70 20.61 -16.71
N GLN A 99 -2.56 21.21 -17.06
CA GLN A 99 -2.03 22.47 -16.53
C GLN A 99 -1.59 22.43 -15.06
N TRP A 100 -1.38 21.23 -14.50
CA TRP A 100 -0.86 21.00 -13.16
C TRP A 100 -0.23 19.60 -13.08
N ASP A 101 0.48 19.29 -11.98
CA ASP A 101 1.07 17.98 -11.74
C ASP A 101 0.30 17.21 -10.66
N PRO A 102 -0.57 16.26 -11.05
CA PRO A 102 -1.36 15.47 -10.10
C PRO A 102 -0.52 14.64 -9.12
N LEU A 103 0.61 14.05 -9.57
CA LEU A 103 1.46 13.26 -8.69
C LEU A 103 2.12 14.12 -7.62
N GLN A 104 2.71 15.25 -8.01
CA GLN A 104 3.33 16.16 -7.05
C GLN A 104 2.31 16.68 -6.02
N TRP A 105 1.12 17.02 -6.49
CA TRP A 105 0.04 17.48 -5.60
C TRP A 105 -0.40 16.38 -4.62
N MET A 106 -0.58 15.14 -5.09
CA MET A 106 -0.96 14.00 -4.25
C MET A 106 0.11 13.67 -3.20
N ILE A 107 1.40 13.74 -3.55
CA ILE A 107 2.50 13.59 -2.59
C ILE A 107 2.35 14.61 -1.46
N ASN A 108 2.18 15.89 -1.81
CA ASN A 108 2.07 16.96 -0.82
C ASN A 108 0.85 16.76 0.11
N GLU A 109 -0.31 16.40 -0.47
CA GLU A 109 -1.55 16.19 0.31
C GLU A 109 -1.50 14.92 1.18
N CYS A 110 -0.85 13.85 0.71
CA CYS A 110 -0.62 12.66 1.52
C CYS A 110 0.35 12.96 2.68
N HIS A 111 1.49 13.56 2.40
CA HIS A 111 2.50 13.91 3.40
C HIS A 111 1.96 14.89 4.45
N LYS A 112 1.15 15.88 4.06
CA LYS A 112 0.44 16.78 4.98
C LYS A 112 -0.47 16.04 5.97
N ARG A 113 -1.03 14.90 5.57
CA ARG A 113 -1.87 14.01 6.40
C ARG A 113 -1.10 12.89 7.07
N ASN A 114 0.24 12.90 7.00
CA ASN A 114 1.13 11.84 7.52
C ASN A 114 0.89 10.45 6.88
N MET A 115 0.40 10.42 5.64
CA MET A 115 0.25 9.22 4.84
C MET A 115 1.45 9.07 3.91
N GLU A 116 1.85 7.82 3.63
CA GLU A 116 2.74 7.51 2.51
C GLU A 116 2.01 7.65 1.17
N LEU A 117 2.74 8.02 0.12
CA LEU A 117 2.29 7.91 -1.27
C LEU A 117 3.11 6.86 -2.01
N HIS A 118 2.42 5.83 -2.52
CA HIS A 118 2.98 4.81 -3.39
C HIS A 118 2.55 5.08 -4.83
N ALA A 119 3.52 5.33 -5.72
CA ALA A 119 3.23 5.56 -7.13
C ALA A 119 2.96 4.22 -7.84
N TRP A 120 1.71 4.01 -8.25
CA TRP A 120 1.30 2.78 -8.92
C TRP A 120 1.45 2.92 -10.43
N VAL A 121 2.24 2.03 -11.02
CA VAL A 121 2.50 1.93 -12.45
C VAL A 121 2.06 0.57 -12.98
N ASN A 122 1.38 0.55 -14.13
CA ASN A 122 1.23 -0.67 -14.92
C ASN A 122 2.40 -0.76 -15.90
N PRO A 123 3.22 -1.84 -15.89
CA PRO A 123 4.43 -1.88 -16.70
C PRO A 123 4.18 -2.08 -18.20
N TYR A 124 3.20 -2.91 -18.59
CA TYR A 124 3.10 -3.39 -19.96
C TYR A 124 1.91 -2.89 -20.74
N ARG A 125 0.81 -2.52 -20.10
CA ARG A 125 -0.38 -2.05 -20.83
C ARG A 125 -0.11 -0.70 -21.48
N ALA A 126 -0.38 -0.61 -22.79
CA ALA A 126 -0.18 0.60 -23.58
C ALA A 126 -1.48 1.18 -24.15
N LYS A 127 -2.56 0.37 -24.21
CA LYS A 127 -3.90 0.81 -24.64
C LYS A 127 -4.93 -0.19 -24.15
N THR A 128 -6.02 0.29 -23.57
CA THR A 128 -7.21 -0.53 -23.27
C THR A 128 -8.17 -0.56 -24.47
N LYS A 129 -9.16 -1.46 -24.43
CA LYS A 129 -10.25 -1.50 -25.41
C LYS A 129 -10.99 -0.15 -25.45
N GLY A 130 -11.46 0.23 -26.63
CA GLY A 130 -12.30 1.41 -26.81
C GLY A 130 -11.55 2.73 -27.04
N ILE A 131 -10.22 2.76 -27.07
CA ILE A 131 -9.47 3.94 -27.49
C ILE A 131 -9.39 3.96 -29.00
N ALA A 132 -9.99 5.00 -29.65
CA ALA A 132 -9.99 5.14 -31.11
C ALA A 132 -8.58 5.43 -31.65
N SER A 133 -7.83 6.32 -31.00
CA SER A 133 -6.46 6.69 -31.38
C SER A 133 -5.59 7.00 -30.18
N LEU A 134 -4.30 6.73 -30.29
CA LEU A 134 -3.28 7.15 -29.32
C LEU A 134 -2.81 8.58 -29.66
N SER A 135 -2.30 9.30 -28.67
CA SER A 135 -1.60 10.57 -28.89
C SER A 135 -0.40 10.37 -29.84
N PRO A 136 -0.12 11.30 -30.77
CA PRO A 136 1.11 11.25 -31.59
C PRO A 136 2.40 11.16 -30.77
N ALA A 137 2.38 11.62 -29.51
CA ALA A 137 3.51 11.51 -28.58
C ALA A 137 3.62 10.14 -27.90
N HIS A 138 2.66 9.22 -28.13
CA HIS A 138 2.70 7.89 -27.52
C HIS A 138 3.90 7.09 -28.07
N PRO A 139 4.64 6.32 -27.23
CA PRO A 139 5.82 5.58 -27.66
C PRO A 139 5.59 4.60 -28.80
N TYR A 140 4.37 4.11 -28.97
CA TYR A 140 3.97 3.25 -30.08
C TYR A 140 4.33 3.82 -31.48
N TYR A 141 4.14 5.13 -31.70
CA TYR A 141 4.43 5.73 -33.02
C TYR A 141 5.93 5.86 -33.32
N LYS A 142 6.76 5.85 -32.30
CA LYS A 142 8.23 5.87 -32.47
C LYS A 142 8.83 4.47 -32.58
N HIS A 143 8.23 3.50 -31.89
CA HIS A 143 8.75 2.16 -31.70
C HIS A 143 7.63 1.11 -31.77
N PRO A 144 6.89 0.98 -32.89
CA PRO A 144 5.79 0.03 -32.99
C PRO A 144 6.24 -1.42 -32.80
N GLU A 145 7.50 -1.74 -33.12
CA GLU A 145 8.11 -3.05 -32.95
C GLU A 145 8.19 -3.54 -31.48
N LEU A 146 8.09 -2.63 -30.54
CA LEU A 146 8.09 -2.96 -29.11
C LEU A 146 6.76 -3.46 -28.59
N PHE A 147 5.70 -3.36 -29.40
CA PHE A 147 4.34 -3.63 -28.97
C PHE A 147 3.73 -4.83 -29.65
N VAL A 148 2.73 -5.41 -29.01
CA VAL A 148 1.86 -6.45 -29.56
C VAL A 148 0.41 -6.11 -29.26
N GLU A 149 -0.47 -6.43 -30.22
CA GLU A 149 -1.91 -6.35 -30.01
C GLU A 149 -2.43 -7.71 -29.53
N TYR A 150 -3.22 -7.71 -28.45
CA TYR A 150 -3.88 -8.88 -27.93
C TYR A 150 -5.30 -8.51 -27.47
N GLU A 151 -6.28 -9.16 -28.08
CA GLU A 151 -7.72 -8.96 -27.79
C GLU A 151 -8.18 -7.49 -27.88
N GLY A 152 -7.70 -6.75 -28.87
CA GLY A 152 -8.04 -5.34 -29.11
C GLY A 152 -7.41 -4.37 -28.11
N GLN A 153 -6.44 -4.83 -27.34
CA GLN A 153 -5.60 -4.02 -26.44
C GLN A 153 -4.15 -4.03 -26.94
N LEU A 154 -3.41 -2.98 -26.63
CA LEU A 154 -1.99 -2.86 -26.96
C LEU A 154 -1.14 -3.05 -25.73
N TYR A 155 -0.07 -3.84 -25.85
CA TYR A 155 0.86 -4.12 -24.76
C TYR A 155 2.31 -3.97 -25.25
N PHE A 156 3.18 -3.49 -24.38
CA PHE A 156 4.61 -3.76 -24.54
C PHE A 156 4.82 -5.27 -24.51
N ASN A 157 5.59 -5.81 -25.43
CA ASN A 157 5.92 -7.24 -25.43
C ASN A 157 6.92 -7.55 -24.30
N PRO A 158 6.55 -8.31 -23.26
CA PRO A 158 7.43 -8.60 -22.13
C PRO A 158 8.69 -9.40 -22.52
N GLY A 159 8.65 -10.09 -23.66
CA GLY A 159 9.74 -10.87 -24.19
C GLY A 159 10.91 -10.06 -24.76
N LEU A 160 10.73 -8.75 -24.95
CA LEU A 160 11.77 -7.88 -25.55
C LEU A 160 12.63 -7.21 -24.46
N PRO A 161 13.96 -7.40 -24.48
CA PRO A 161 14.88 -6.73 -23.54
C PRO A 161 14.78 -5.20 -23.59
N GLU A 162 14.50 -4.62 -24.75
CA GLU A 162 14.34 -3.18 -24.96
C GLU A 162 13.20 -2.62 -24.11
N ASN A 163 12.10 -3.37 -23.98
CA ASN A 163 10.96 -2.96 -23.15
C ASN A 163 11.31 -2.89 -21.67
N ARG A 164 12.11 -3.82 -21.16
CA ARG A 164 12.60 -3.76 -19.77
C ARG A 164 13.43 -2.51 -19.53
N LYS A 165 14.35 -2.19 -20.44
CA LYS A 165 15.16 -0.96 -20.39
C LYS A 165 14.27 0.30 -20.41
N TYR A 166 13.27 0.31 -21.27
CA TYR A 166 12.32 1.42 -21.36
C TYR A 166 11.52 1.60 -20.07
N ILE A 167 10.97 0.53 -19.51
CA ILE A 167 10.21 0.56 -18.25
C ILE A 167 11.11 1.04 -17.10
N CYS A 168 12.34 0.52 -16.97
CA CYS A 168 13.29 0.98 -15.96
C CYS A 168 13.64 2.46 -16.12
N LYS A 169 13.71 2.98 -17.36
CA LYS A 169 13.92 4.41 -17.62
C LYS A 169 12.75 5.27 -17.11
N ILE A 170 11.50 4.84 -17.33
CA ILE A 170 10.31 5.51 -16.79
C ILE A 170 10.31 5.51 -15.25
N ILE A 171 10.64 4.37 -14.65
CA ILE A 171 10.72 4.23 -13.19
C ILE A 171 11.82 5.13 -12.62
N ARG A 172 12.98 5.18 -13.25
CA ARG A 172 14.09 6.07 -12.87
C ARG A 172 13.63 7.54 -12.88
N ASP A 173 12.88 7.96 -13.90
CA ASP A 173 12.33 9.33 -13.98
C ASP A 173 11.41 9.63 -12.81
N ILE A 174 10.45 8.74 -12.50
CA ILE A 174 9.51 8.92 -11.39
C ILE A 174 10.27 8.98 -10.05
N VAL A 175 11.09 7.97 -9.76
CA VAL A 175 11.76 7.84 -8.45
C VAL A 175 12.75 9.00 -8.21
N THR A 176 13.47 9.43 -9.25
CA THR A 176 14.44 10.52 -9.11
C THR A 176 13.77 11.86 -8.84
N ARG A 177 12.69 12.16 -9.57
CA ARG A 177 12.07 13.49 -9.55
C ARG A 177 11.06 13.71 -8.45
N TYR A 178 10.35 12.66 -8.03
CA TYR A 178 9.25 12.77 -7.06
C TYR A 178 9.62 12.20 -5.70
N ASP A 179 9.10 12.80 -4.64
CA ASP A 179 9.32 12.34 -3.25
C ASP A 179 8.29 11.28 -2.85
N ILE A 180 8.20 10.21 -3.66
CA ILE A 180 7.35 9.07 -3.37
C ILE A 180 7.97 8.20 -2.26
N ASP A 181 7.12 7.55 -1.47
CA ASP A 181 7.56 6.64 -0.40
C ASP A 181 7.73 5.20 -0.92
N ALA A 182 7.00 4.85 -2.00
CA ALA A 182 7.15 3.57 -2.67
C ALA A 182 6.77 3.64 -4.16
N LEU A 183 7.35 2.73 -4.95
CA LEU A 183 6.85 2.32 -6.25
C LEU A 183 5.95 1.10 -6.07
N HIS A 184 4.85 1.00 -6.82
CA HIS A 184 3.90 -0.11 -6.75
C HIS A 184 3.51 -0.61 -8.14
N MET A 185 3.37 -1.92 -8.29
CA MET A 185 2.79 -2.55 -9.48
C MET A 185 1.59 -3.42 -9.12
N ASP A 186 0.63 -3.50 -10.04
CA ASP A 186 -0.55 -4.36 -9.95
C ASP A 186 -0.25 -5.81 -10.42
N ASP A 187 -1.28 -6.54 -10.82
CA ASP A 187 -1.22 -7.93 -11.27
C ASP A 187 -1.17 -8.09 -12.81
N TYR A 188 -1.13 -7.00 -13.58
CA TYR A 188 -1.10 -7.04 -15.03
C TYR A 188 0.33 -7.17 -15.57
N PHE A 189 0.94 -8.35 -15.39
CA PHE A 189 2.22 -8.69 -16.01
C PHE A 189 2.01 -9.15 -17.46
N TYR A 190 1.75 -10.42 -17.73
CA TYR A 190 1.06 -10.78 -18.97
C TYR A 190 -0.44 -10.50 -18.82
N PRO A 191 -1.17 -10.21 -19.92
CA PRO A 191 -2.61 -9.98 -19.82
C PRO A 191 -3.35 -11.24 -19.37
N TYR A 192 -4.54 -11.07 -18.82
CA TYR A 192 -5.41 -12.18 -18.48
C TYR A 192 -5.68 -13.01 -19.74
N PRO A 193 -5.53 -14.34 -19.66
CA PRO A 193 -5.64 -15.21 -20.83
C PRO A 193 -7.06 -15.22 -21.40
N THR A 194 -7.16 -15.20 -22.71
CA THR A 194 -8.42 -15.44 -23.41
C THR A 194 -8.45 -16.89 -23.90
N PRO A 195 -9.51 -17.67 -23.58
CA PRO A 195 -9.60 -19.06 -24.00
C PRO A 195 -9.34 -19.25 -25.48
N GLY A 196 -8.44 -20.18 -25.83
CA GLY A 196 -8.07 -20.52 -27.20
C GLY A 196 -7.17 -19.49 -27.92
N LYS A 197 -6.70 -18.45 -27.22
CA LYS A 197 -5.83 -17.44 -27.81
C LYS A 197 -4.55 -17.28 -26.99
N ASP A 198 -3.42 -17.57 -27.61
CA ASP A 198 -2.11 -17.32 -26.98
C ASP A 198 -1.68 -15.88 -27.18
N PHE A 199 -0.87 -15.38 -26.26
CA PHE A 199 -0.25 -14.05 -26.38
C PHE A 199 0.75 -14.08 -27.56
N PRO A 200 0.76 -13.06 -28.46
CA PRO A 200 1.50 -13.13 -29.74
C PRO A 200 3.00 -12.77 -29.59
N ASP A 201 3.73 -13.51 -28.78
CA ASP A 201 5.15 -13.32 -28.51
C ASP A 201 6.08 -14.38 -29.14
N ASN A 202 5.58 -15.18 -30.11
CA ASN A 202 6.35 -16.27 -30.75
C ASN A 202 7.65 -15.78 -31.39
N ALA A 203 7.62 -14.65 -32.09
CA ALA A 203 8.82 -14.08 -32.72
C ALA A 203 9.87 -13.67 -31.66
N ALA A 204 9.42 -13.06 -30.57
CA ALA A 204 10.30 -12.73 -29.46
C ALA A 204 10.86 -13.99 -28.76
N PHE A 205 10.05 -15.05 -28.63
CA PHE A 205 10.52 -16.32 -28.11
C PHE A 205 11.59 -16.97 -28.99
N ALA A 206 11.38 -16.98 -30.32
CA ALA A 206 12.35 -17.50 -31.25
C ALA A 206 13.69 -16.75 -31.20
N GLN A 207 13.65 -15.42 -31.03
CA GLN A 207 14.85 -14.57 -31.01
C GLN A 207 15.53 -14.52 -29.63
N TYR A 208 14.74 -14.48 -28.54
CA TYR A 208 15.23 -14.22 -27.18
C TYR A 208 14.89 -15.38 -26.21
N GLY A 209 14.67 -16.58 -26.72
CA GLY A 209 14.30 -17.75 -25.91
C GLY A 209 15.36 -18.24 -24.92
N ARG A 210 16.62 -17.84 -25.09
CA ARG A 210 17.74 -18.14 -24.18
C ARG A 210 17.86 -19.63 -23.79
N GLY A 211 17.47 -20.55 -24.69
CA GLY A 211 17.52 -21.98 -24.45
C GLY A 211 16.34 -22.56 -23.66
N TYR A 212 15.34 -21.75 -23.31
CA TYR A 212 14.10 -22.27 -22.73
C TYR A 212 13.35 -23.16 -23.73
N ILE A 213 12.99 -24.38 -23.32
CA ILE A 213 12.13 -25.30 -24.10
C ILE A 213 10.68 -24.92 -23.88
N ASN A 214 10.31 -24.60 -22.64
CA ASN A 214 8.94 -24.23 -22.26
C ASN A 214 8.76 -22.70 -22.37
N LYS A 215 7.84 -22.28 -23.21
CA LYS A 215 7.53 -20.86 -23.43
C LYS A 215 6.97 -20.20 -22.18
N GLY A 216 6.22 -20.91 -21.33
CA GLY A 216 5.70 -20.38 -20.07
C GLY A 216 6.84 -20.07 -19.08
N ASP A 217 7.89 -20.91 -19.02
CA ASP A 217 9.06 -20.66 -18.18
C ASP A 217 9.84 -19.44 -18.66
N TRP A 218 9.98 -19.27 -19.98
CA TRP A 218 10.58 -18.09 -20.57
C TRP A 218 9.77 -16.81 -20.30
N ARG A 219 8.44 -16.88 -20.36
CA ARG A 219 7.56 -15.76 -20.02
C ARG A 219 7.75 -15.35 -18.54
N ARG A 220 7.78 -16.31 -17.62
CA ARG A 220 8.05 -16.05 -16.18
C ARG A 220 9.43 -15.43 -15.99
N ASP A 221 10.44 -15.95 -16.68
CA ASP A 221 11.81 -15.42 -16.57
C ASP A 221 11.89 -13.97 -17.05
N ASN A 222 11.19 -13.60 -18.14
CA ASN A 222 11.13 -12.22 -18.61
C ASN A 222 10.55 -11.27 -17.54
N VAL A 223 9.49 -11.69 -16.85
CA VAL A 223 8.90 -10.90 -15.76
C VAL A 223 9.84 -10.87 -14.55
N ASN A 224 10.45 -12.00 -14.19
CA ASN A 224 11.41 -12.10 -13.10
C ASN A 224 12.61 -11.16 -13.30
N VAL A 225 13.16 -11.12 -14.51
CA VAL A 225 14.26 -10.21 -14.84
C VAL A 225 13.83 -8.75 -14.72
N LEU A 226 12.62 -8.39 -15.22
CA LEU A 226 12.09 -7.04 -15.04
C LEU A 226 11.98 -6.65 -13.55
N MET A 227 11.43 -7.53 -12.71
CA MET A 227 11.27 -7.25 -11.28
C MET A 227 12.60 -6.97 -10.59
N LYS A 228 13.62 -7.78 -10.93
CA LYS A 228 14.99 -7.58 -10.44
C LYS A 228 15.61 -6.26 -10.93
N GLU A 229 15.47 -5.94 -12.22
CA GLU A 229 16.00 -4.71 -12.81
C GLU A 229 15.31 -3.46 -12.24
N ILE A 230 14.00 -3.53 -11.95
CA ILE A 230 13.26 -2.44 -11.28
C ILE A 230 13.76 -2.23 -9.86
N GLN A 231 13.88 -3.29 -9.08
CA GLN A 231 14.39 -3.21 -7.70
C GLN A 231 15.77 -2.54 -7.68
N GLN A 232 16.67 -2.96 -8.58
CA GLN A 232 17.99 -2.35 -8.72
C GLN A 232 17.89 -0.87 -9.09
N THR A 233 17.06 -0.52 -10.08
CA THR A 233 16.81 0.86 -10.52
C THR A 233 16.34 1.75 -9.37
N VAL A 234 15.39 1.27 -8.56
CA VAL A 234 14.87 2.01 -7.39
C VAL A 234 15.98 2.24 -6.37
N ARG A 235 16.76 1.19 -6.04
CA ARG A 235 17.89 1.30 -5.07
C ARG A 235 18.98 2.26 -5.52
N GLU A 236 19.28 2.28 -6.81
CA GLU A 236 20.28 3.22 -7.39
C GLU A 236 19.81 4.68 -7.31
N CYS A 237 18.49 4.92 -7.46
CA CYS A 237 17.95 6.29 -7.45
C CYS A 237 17.77 6.82 -6.03
N LYS A 238 17.00 6.10 -5.20
CA LYS A 238 16.67 6.44 -3.81
C LYS A 238 16.54 5.17 -2.99
N PRO A 239 17.56 4.78 -2.22
CA PRO A 239 17.56 3.48 -1.52
C PRO A 239 16.42 3.30 -0.50
N TRP A 240 15.84 4.39 -0.01
CA TRP A 240 14.71 4.37 0.94
C TRP A 240 13.34 4.17 0.28
N VAL A 241 13.21 4.34 -1.04
CA VAL A 241 11.93 4.12 -1.73
C VAL A 241 11.67 2.63 -1.81
N LYS A 242 10.54 2.19 -1.28
CA LYS A 242 10.13 0.77 -1.31
C LYS A 242 9.62 0.40 -2.70
N PHE A 243 9.76 -0.86 -3.08
CA PHE A 243 9.15 -1.42 -4.27
C PHE A 243 8.23 -2.57 -3.91
N GLY A 244 6.95 -2.47 -4.20
CA GLY A 244 5.96 -3.49 -3.87
C GLY A 244 5.05 -3.88 -5.03
N VAL A 245 4.35 -4.99 -4.84
CA VAL A 245 3.41 -5.54 -5.82
C VAL A 245 2.09 -5.91 -5.18
N SER A 246 1.00 -5.81 -5.97
CA SER A 246 -0.30 -6.37 -5.63
C SER A 246 -0.71 -7.42 -6.67
N PRO A 247 -0.20 -8.67 -6.53
CA PRO A 247 -0.50 -9.74 -7.46
C PRO A 247 -1.94 -10.21 -7.33
N PHE A 248 -2.42 -10.96 -8.31
CA PHE A 248 -3.69 -11.66 -8.21
C PHE A 248 -3.78 -12.52 -6.93
N GLY A 249 -4.96 -12.68 -6.35
CA GLY A 249 -5.12 -13.32 -5.04
C GLY A 249 -4.74 -14.79 -4.94
N ILE A 250 -4.70 -15.51 -6.06
CA ILE A 250 -4.30 -16.94 -6.12
C ILE A 250 -2.90 -17.02 -6.76
N TYR A 251 -1.93 -17.57 -6.02
CA TYR A 251 -0.61 -17.88 -6.58
C TYR A 251 -0.66 -19.07 -7.52
N ARG A 252 -1.05 -20.25 -7.00
CA ARG A 252 -1.35 -21.48 -7.73
C ARG A 252 -2.47 -22.24 -7.03
N ASN A 253 -3.31 -22.91 -7.82
CA ASN A 253 -4.30 -23.85 -7.29
C ASN A 253 -3.64 -25.15 -6.88
N LYS A 254 -4.14 -25.80 -5.84
CA LYS A 254 -3.61 -27.09 -5.36
C LYS A 254 -3.64 -28.20 -6.41
N LYS A 255 -4.59 -28.15 -7.33
CA LYS A 255 -4.66 -29.10 -8.46
C LYS A 255 -3.46 -29.01 -9.42
N ASN A 256 -2.82 -27.83 -9.48
CA ASN A 256 -1.68 -27.56 -10.37
C ASN A 256 -0.34 -27.68 -9.61
N ASP A 257 -0.35 -27.47 -8.29
CA ASP A 257 0.82 -27.57 -7.42
C ASP A 257 0.39 -28.07 -6.04
N PRO A 258 0.95 -29.17 -5.50
CA PRO A 258 0.62 -29.67 -4.15
C PRO A 258 0.76 -28.63 -3.04
N ASN A 259 1.64 -27.62 -3.22
CA ASN A 259 1.82 -26.49 -2.29
C ASN A 259 0.87 -25.30 -2.58
N GLY A 260 0.05 -25.39 -3.61
CA GLY A 260 -0.93 -24.37 -3.97
C GLY A 260 -2.07 -24.27 -2.95
N SER A 261 -2.87 -23.22 -3.08
CA SER A 261 -4.07 -23.03 -2.25
C SER A 261 -5.23 -23.93 -2.70
N GLU A 262 -6.11 -24.27 -1.77
CA GLU A 262 -7.38 -24.98 -2.04
C GLU A 262 -8.36 -24.04 -2.77
N THR A 263 -8.03 -23.74 -4.02
CA THR A 263 -8.75 -22.79 -4.87
C THR A 263 -8.93 -23.33 -6.28
N ASN A 264 -9.82 -22.69 -7.05
CA ASN A 264 -10.06 -23.00 -8.45
C ASN A 264 -10.33 -21.72 -9.25
N GLY A 265 -9.29 -21.06 -9.69
CA GLY A 265 -9.38 -19.78 -10.43
C GLY A 265 -8.10 -19.47 -11.19
N LEU A 266 -8.06 -18.27 -11.79
CA LEU A 266 -6.88 -17.72 -12.43
C LEU A 266 -5.70 -17.70 -11.46
N GLN A 267 -4.49 -17.92 -11.94
CA GLN A 267 -3.28 -18.08 -11.13
C GLN A 267 -2.18 -17.11 -11.56
N ASN A 268 -1.43 -16.58 -10.60
CA ASN A 268 -0.26 -15.75 -10.92
C ASN A 268 0.79 -16.52 -11.74
N TYR A 269 1.19 -17.68 -11.24
CA TYR A 269 2.32 -18.44 -11.79
C TYR A 269 2.05 -19.01 -13.17
N ASP A 270 0.91 -19.68 -13.33
CA ASP A 270 0.61 -20.42 -14.56
C ASP A 270 -0.07 -19.55 -15.64
N ASP A 271 -0.92 -18.59 -15.25
CA ASP A 271 -1.75 -17.82 -16.17
C ASP A 271 -1.19 -16.42 -16.47
N LEU A 272 -0.60 -15.77 -15.46
CA LEU A 272 -0.05 -14.40 -15.56
C LEU A 272 1.48 -14.39 -15.64
N TYR A 273 2.11 -15.56 -15.58
CA TYR A 273 3.57 -15.75 -15.61
C TYR A 273 4.30 -14.92 -14.55
N ALA A 274 3.69 -14.79 -13.38
CA ALA A 274 4.18 -14.01 -12.24
C ALA A 274 4.62 -14.91 -11.09
N ASP A 275 5.93 -15.09 -10.93
CA ASP A 275 6.51 -15.88 -9.83
C ASP A 275 6.74 -15.04 -8.58
N VAL A 276 5.63 -14.63 -7.96
CA VAL A 276 5.62 -13.72 -6.80
C VAL A 276 6.43 -14.27 -5.63
N LEU A 277 6.40 -15.60 -5.39
CA LEU A 277 7.18 -16.20 -4.31
C LEU A 277 8.68 -16.08 -4.57
N MET A 278 9.13 -16.22 -5.82
CA MET A 278 10.53 -16.01 -6.17
C MET A 278 10.93 -14.56 -5.89
N TRP A 279 10.09 -13.57 -6.23
CA TRP A 279 10.41 -12.16 -6.01
C TRP A 279 10.54 -11.81 -4.53
N VAL A 280 9.60 -12.32 -3.70
CA VAL A 280 9.62 -12.14 -2.25
C VAL A 280 10.83 -12.82 -1.62
N ASN A 281 11.11 -14.07 -2.00
CA ASN A 281 12.20 -14.88 -1.43
C ASN A 281 13.60 -14.33 -1.80
N ASN A 282 13.75 -13.77 -3.00
CA ASN A 282 15.00 -13.16 -3.45
C ASN A 282 15.13 -11.67 -3.08
N GLY A 283 14.12 -11.08 -2.45
CA GLY A 283 14.14 -9.67 -2.08
C GLY A 283 14.06 -8.70 -3.25
N TRP A 284 13.45 -9.12 -4.36
CA TRP A 284 13.22 -8.23 -5.53
C TRP A 284 12.01 -7.34 -5.35
N VAL A 285 11.19 -7.61 -4.34
CA VAL A 285 10.14 -6.72 -3.85
C VAL A 285 10.28 -6.50 -2.35
N ASP A 286 9.85 -5.35 -1.87
CA ASP A 286 9.96 -4.94 -0.47
C ASP A 286 8.67 -5.19 0.32
N TYR A 287 7.53 -5.37 -0.36
CA TYR A 287 6.27 -5.79 0.23
C TYR A 287 5.36 -6.44 -0.82
N ASN A 288 4.40 -7.22 -0.35
CA ASN A 288 3.44 -7.94 -1.17
C ASN A 288 2.02 -7.69 -0.67
N ILE A 289 1.10 -7.34 -1.60
CA ILE A 289 -0.32 -7.10 -1.30
C ILE A 289 -1.21 -7.94 -2.23
N PRO A 290 -1.31 -9.28 -2.02
CA PRO A 290 -2.17 -10.10 -2.86
C PRO A 290 -3.63 -9.61 -2.82
N GLN A 291 -4.27 -9.53 -3.98
CA GLN A 291 -5.64 -9.04 -4.16
C GLN A 291 -6.66 -10.12 -3.77
N VAL A 292 -6.86 -10.33 -2.47
CA VAL A 292 -7.80 -11.33 -1.93
C VAL A 292 -9.20 -10.70 -1.84
N TYR A 293 -9.80 -10.44 -3.01
CA TYR A 293 -11.03 -9.65 -3.11
C TYR A 293 -12.33 -10.44 -2.85
N TRP A 294 -12.25 -11.75 -2.62
CA TRP A 294 -13.42 -12.59 -2.40
C TRP A 294 -13.94 -12.50 -0.96
N GLU A 295 -15.14 -13.03 -0.77
CA GLU A 295 -15.77 -13.22 0.54
C GLU A 295 -15.23 -14.47 1.25
N ILE A 296 -15.36 -14.51 2.56
CA ILE A 296 -15.21 -15.76 3.35
C ILE A 296 -16.34 -16.70 2.94
N GLY A 297 -16.03 -17.94 2.63
CA GLY A 297 -16.95 -18.95 2.14
C GLY A 297 -17.15 -18.96 0.62
N ASN A 298 -16.33 -18.23 -0.16
CA ASN A 298 -16.35 -18.32 -1.61
C ASN A 298 -15.89 -19.71 -2.07
N LYS A 299 -16.71 -20.39 -2.90
CA LYS A 299 -16.44 -21.79 -3.32
C LYS A 299 -15.17 -21.97 -4.15
N ALA A 300 -14.79 -20.96 -4.94
CA ALA A 300 -13.64 -21.05 -5.84
C ALA A 300 -12.35 -20.43 -5.23
N ALA A 301 -12.52 -19.43 -4.37
CA ALA A 301 -11.41 -18.64 -3.84
C ALA A 301 -11.77 -18.06 -2.46
N ASP A 302 -11.85 -18.95 -1.46
CA ASP A 302 -12.21 -18.55 -0.10
C ASP A 302 -11.16 -17.59 0.50
N TYR A 303 -11.63 -16.46 1.02
CA TYR A 303 -10.79 -15.45 1.65
C TYR A 303 -9.98 -16.03 2.82
N ASP A 304 -10.57 -16.85 3.71
CA ASP A 304 -9.87 -17.44 4.85
C ASP A 304 -8.75 -18.36 4.38
N ILE A 305 -9.03 -19.22 3.40
CA ILE A 305 -8.03 -20.15 2.80
C ILE A 305 -6.87 -19.35 2.21
N LEU A 306 -7.17 -18.32 1.42
CA LEU A 306 -6.15 -17.52 0.72
C LEU A 306 -5.28 -16.71 1.69
N VAL A 307 -5.89 -16.03 2.69
CA VAL A 307 -5.13 -15.25 3.66
C VAL A 307 -4.19 -16.14 4.49
N ARG A 308 -4.65 -17.33 4.91
CA ARG A 308 -3.78 -18.30 5.62
C ARG A 308 -2.69 -18.85 4.71
N TRP A 309 -3.00 -19.11 3.45
CA TRP A 309 -2.01 -19.57 2.48
C TRP A 309 -0.91 -18.51 2.27
N TRP A 310 -1.28 -17.27 2.01
CA TRP A 310 -0.30 -16.18 1.87
C TRP A 310 0.50 -15.95 3.15
N ALA A 311 -0.15 -16.01 4.31
CA ALA A 311 0.53 -15.86 5.61
C ALA A 311 1.59 -16.96 5.85
N LYS A 312 1.30 -18.18 5.44
CA LYS A 312 2.24 -19.31 5.52
C LYS A 312 3.44 -19.13 4.57
N HIS A 313 3.24 -18.49 3.43
CA HIS A 313 4.28 -18.28 2.40
C HIS A 313 4.90 -16.89 2.44
N ALA A 314 4.53 -16.05 3.41
CA ALA A 314 5.21 -14.80 3.67
C ALA A 314 6.62 -15.09 4.19
N SER A 315 7.62 -14.69 3.42
CA SER A 315 9.02 -14.77 3.84
C SER A 315 9.43 -13.52 4.64
N ALA A 316 10.70 -13.15 4.62
CA ALA A 316 11.21 -11.96 5.32
C ALA A 316 10.74 -10.62 4.69
N ARG A 317 9.61 -10.60 3.98
CA ARG A 317 9.01 -9.38 3.40
C ARG A 317 7.60 -9.15 3.97
N PRO A 318 7.23 -7.89 4.27
CA PRO A 318 5.89 -7.54 4.71
C PRO A 318 4.79 -8.06 3.79
N LEU A 319 3.78 -8.70 4.38
CA LEU A 319 2.56 -9.12 3.72
C LEU A 319 1.40 -8.24 4.20
N PHE A 320 0.72 -7.61 3.26
CA PHE A 320 -0.53 -6.89 3.50
C PHE A 320 -1.65 -7.55 2.67
N ILE A 321 -2.88 -7.53 3.15
CA ILE A 321 -3.98 -8.20 2.46
C ILE A 321 -4.81 -7.16 1.70
N GLY A 322 -4.86 -7.31 0.37
CA GLY A 322 -5.78 -6.57 -0.47
C GLY A 322 -7.20 -7.09 -0.31
N GLN A 323 -8.17 -6.21 0.03
CA GLN A 323 -9.55 -6.62 0.20
C GLN A 323 -10.54 -5.64 -0.43
N ASP A 324 -11.60 -6.20 -1.02
CA ASP A 324 -12.67 -5.44 -1.68
C ASP A 324 -13.70 -4.97 -0.66
N VAL A 325 -13.95 -3.65 -0.62
CA VAL A 325 -14.89 -3.02 0.31
C VAL A 325 -16.34 -3.43 0.01
N HIS A 326 -16.76 -3.30 -1.25
CA HIS A 326 -18.13 -3.59 -1.65
C HIS A 326 -18.48 -5.08 -1.48
N ARG A 327 -17.58 -5.97 -1.88
CA ARG A 327 -17.76 -7.41 -1.71
C ARG A 327 -17.80 -7.80 -0.24
N THR A 328 -16.97 -7.18 0.59
CA THR A 328 -16.97 -7.40 2.05
C THR A 328 -18.29 -7.01 2.69
N VAL A 329 -18.87 -5.89 2.26
CA VAL A 329 -20.15 -5.41 2.79
C VAL A 329 -21.35 -6.20 2.24
N LYS A 330 -21.28 -6.64 0.99
CA LYS A 330 -22.35 -7.40 0.32
C LYS A 330 -22.62 -8.75 0.97
N HIS A 331 -21.63 -9.37 1.59
CA HIS A 331 -21.72 -10.72 2.16
C HIS A 331 -21.78 -10.69 3.68
N SER A 332 -22.70 -11.47 4.25
CA SER A 332 -22.84 -11.63 5.70
C SER A 332 -21.67 -12.44 6.29
N ASP A 333 -21.31 -12.14 7.53
CA ASP A 333 -20.37 -12.94 8.30
C ASP A 333 -20.93 -14.37 8.48
N PRO A 334 -20.17 -15.42 8.16
CA PRO A 334 -20.62 -16.82 8.36
C PRO A 334 -21.08 -17.13 9.79
N ASN A 335 -20.47 -16.49 10.78
CA ASN A 335 -20.75 -16.71 12.21
C ASN A 335 -21.76 -15.70 12.79
N ASN A 336 -22.06 -14.60 12.10
CA ASN A 336 -23.04 -13.60 12.54
C ASN A 336 -23.74 -12.97 11.33
N LYS A 337 -24.88 -13.54 10.96
CA LYS A 337 -25.66 -13.11 9.78
C LYS A 337 -26.18 -11.67 9.82
N LEU A 338 -26.15 -11.03 11.00
CA LEU A 338 -26.55 -9.62 11.18
C LEU A 338 -25.44 -8.63 10.85
N GLN A 339 -24.22 -9.12 10.57
CA GLN A 339 -23.05 -8.32 10.25
C GLN A 339 -22.50 -8.68 8.87
N HIS A 340 -21.88 -7.72 8.20
CA HIS A 340 -21.02 -7.99 7.04
C HIS A 340 -19.65 -8.53 7.48
N GLN A 341 -18.81 -8.95 6.51
CA GLN A 341 -17.61 -9.74 6.80
C GLN A 341 -16.40 -8.94 7.33
N LEU A 342 -16.45 -7.61 7.43
CA LEU A 342 -15.26 -6.84 7.91
C LEU A 342 -14.76 -7.31 9.30
N PRO A 343 -15.63 -7.52 10.31
CA PRO A 343 -15.19 -8.01 11.61
C PRO A 343 -14.42 -9.33 11.55
N ALA A 344 -14.93 -10.31 10.81
CA ALA A 344 -14.29 -11.61 10.65
C ALA A 344 -12.97 -11.50 9.91
N LYS A 345 -12.89 -10.71 8.84
CA LYS A 345 -11.68 -10.46 8.07
C LYS A 345 -10.59 -9.79 8.90
N MET A 346 -10.93 -8.75 9.66
CA MET A 346 -9.97 -8.05 10.53
C MET A 346 -9.46 -8.95 11.66
N LYS A 347 -10.36 -9.76 12.25
CA LYS A 347 -9.97 -10.76 13.26
C LYS A 347 -8.99 -11.80 12.68
N LEU A 348 -9.28 -12.32 11.50
CA LEU A 348 -8.41 -13.28 10.82
C LEU A 348 -7.02 -12.69 10.56
N GLN A 349 -6.96 -11.53 9.91
CA GLN A 349 -5.69 -10.87 9.59
C GLN A 349 -4.83 -10.65 10.83
N ARG A 350 -5.40 -10.09 11.91
CA ARG A 350 -4.68 -9.81 13.16
C ARG A 350 -4.32 -11.05 13.96
N SER A 351 -4.93 -12.21 13.67
CA SER A 351 -4.56 -13.49 14.29
C SER A 351 -3.32 -14.14 13.65
N LEU A 352 -2.87 -13.62 12.51
CA LEU A 352 -1.76 -14.18 11.74
C LEU A 352 -0.54 -13.24 11.83
N PRO A 353 0.53 -13.61 12.58
CA PRO A 353 1.66 -12.72 12.87
C PRO A 353 2.40 -12.20 11.64
N THR A 354 2.37 -12.91 10.52
CA THR A 354 3.02 -12.52 9.28
C THR A 354 2.20 -11.52 8.46
N VAL A 355 0.91 -11.34 8.77
CA VAL A 355 0.05 -10.33 8.14
C VAL A 355 0.21 -9.02 8.91
N GLN A 356 0.82 -8.02 8.26
CA GLN A 356 1.16 -6.75 8.88
C GLN A 356 0.24 -5.60 8.48
N GLY A 357 -0.95 -5.91 7.95
CA GLY A 357 -1.96 -4.92 7.60
C GLY A 357 -2.76 -5.28 6.36
N SER A 358 -3.50 -4.31 5.86
CA SER A 358 -4.38 -4.48 4.69
C SER A 358 -4.42 -3.24 3.80
N CYS A 359 -4.86 -3.45 2.57
CA CYS A 359 -5.11 -2.39 1.60
C CYS A 359 -6.53 -2.50 1.05
N GLN A 360 -7.26 -1.38 1.01
CA GLN A 360 -8.67 -1.34 0.68
C GLN A 360 -8.86 -1.06 -0.82
N TRP A 361 -9.55 -1.93 -1.50
CA TRP A 361 -10.01 -1.72 -2.86
C TRP A 361 -11.44 -1.21 -2.80
N TYR A 362 -11.71 0.02 -3.07
CA TYR A 362 -10.82 1.14 -3.40
C TYR A 362 -11.15 2.36 -2.50
N ALA A 363 -10.35 3.42 -2.59
CA ALA A 363 -10.42 4.58 -1.70
C ALA A 363 -11.80 5.25 -1.66
N ALA A 364 -12.42 5.50 -2.82
CA ALA A 364 -13.75 6.09 -2.88
C ALA A 364 -14.80 5.22 -2.18
N ALA A 365 -14.71 3.89 -2.27
CA ALA A 365 -15.63 2.99 -1.58
C ALA A 365 -15.51 3.10 -0.04
N VAL A 366 -14.29 3.29 0.49
CA VAL A 366 -14.13 3.57 1.94
C VAL A 366 -14.76 4.90 2.32
N ALA A 367 -14.57 5.95 1.48
CA ALA A 367 -15.12 7.28 1.71
C ALA A 367 -16.66 7.32 1.61
N GLU A 368 -17.26 6.53 0.72
CA GLU A 368 -18.71 6.35 0.57
C GLU A 368 -19.34 5.64 1.78
N ASN A 369 -18.54 4.93 2.56
CA ASN A 369 -18.92 4.28 3.81
C ASN A 369 -20.08 3.27 3.71
N PRO A 370 -20.15 2.37 2.70
CA PRO A 370 -21.22 1.40 2.60
C PRO A 370 -21.25 0.49 3.84
N GLY A 371 -22.45 0.21 4.37
CA GLY A 371 -22.61 -0.63 5.55
C GLY A 371 -21.82 -0.16 6.78
N ASN A 372 -21.51 1.14 6.88
CA ASN A 372 -20.66 1.72 7.93
C ASN A 372 -19.21 1.21 7.91
N TYR A 373 -18.69 0.76 6.76
CA TYR A 373 -17.34 0.22 6.62
C TYR A 373 -16.26 1.17 7.14
N GLY A 374 -16.21 2.40 6.63
CA GLY A 374 -15.25 3.43 7.07
C GLY A 374 -15.43 3.81 8.54
N THR A 375 -16.69 3.88 9.02
CA THR A 375 -16.99 4.15 10.44
C THR A 375 -16.48 3.04 11.35
N LEU A 376 -16.61 1.76 10.95
CA LEU A 376 -16.06 0.63 11.71
C LEU A 376 -14.52 0.66 11.73
N LEU A 377 -13.90 1.02 10.60
CA LEU A 377 -12.45 1.24 10.62
C LEU A 377 -12.08 2.33 11.63
N GLU A 378 -12.67 3.53 11.54
CA GLU A 378 -12.42 4.67 12.43
C GLU A 378 -12.63 4.32 13.91
N LYS A 379 -13.82 3.80 14.26
CA LYS A 379 -14.24 3.67 15.66
C LYS A 379 -13.72 2.41 16.35
N GLN A 380 -13.43 1.35 15.58
CA GLN A 380 -13.11 0.04 16.14
C GLN A 380 -11.72 -0.44 15.76
N TYR A 381 -11.43 -0.64 14.46
CA TYR A 381 -10.20 -1.30 14.03
C TYR A 381 -9.00 -0.36 13.97
N HIS A 382 -9.19 0.88 13.56
CA HIS A 382 -8.15 1.90 13.47
C HIS A 382 -8.29 3.02 14.50
N ARG A 383 -8.96 2.72 15.61
CA ARG A 383 -9.25 3.70 16.67
C ARG A 383 -8.03 4.45 17.16
N TYR A 384 -6.88 3.79 17.19
CA TYR A 384 -5.61 4.39 17.55
C TYR A 384 -4.72 4.55 16.33
N PRO A 385 -3.87 5.61 16.28
CA PRO A 385 -2.88 5.75 15.23
C PRO A 385 -1.96 4.51 15.18
N ALA A 386 -1.50 4.16 13.99
CA ALA A 386 -0.52 3.10 13.82
C ALA A 386 0.65 3.58 12.96
N LEU A 387 1.86 3.20 13.35
CA LEU A 387 3.04 3.36 12.54
C LEU A 387 3.00 2.34 11.39
N ILE A 388 3.57 2.70 10.25
CA ILE A 388 3.80 1.74 9.17
C ILE A 388 4.88 0.73 9.63
N PRO A 389 4.79 -0.55 9.24
CA PRO A 389 5.83 -1.54 9.51
C PRO A 389 7.19 -1.11 8.97
N THR A 390 8.26 -1.39 9.69
CA THR A 390 9.64 -1.12 9.25
C THR A 390 10.06 -2.02 8.09
N SER A 391 11.13 -1.61 7.40
CA SER A 391 11.77 -2.39 6.32
C SER A 391 13.24 -2.67 6.66
N PRO A 392 13.53 -3.52 7.67
CA PRO A 392 14.87 -3.72 8.20
C PRO A 392 15.85 -4.33 7.19
N PHE A 393 15.33 -4.96 6.14
CA PHE A 393 16.12 -5.49 5.02
C PHE A 393 16.61 -4.40 4.06
N ILE A 394 16.10 -3.15 4.18
CA ILE A 394 16.63 -1.97 3.47
C ILE A 394 17.57 -1.21 4.42
N ASP A 395 17.08 -0.85 5.59
CA ASP A 395 17.85 -0.24 6.68
C ASP A 395 17.14 -0.47 8.02
N ASP A 396 17.91 -0.83 9.06
CA ASP A 396 17.41 -1.08 10.42
C ASP A 396 17.88 -0.03 11.44
N LYS A 397 18.58 1.02 10.98
CA LYS A 397 19.15 2.06 11.82
C LYS A 397 18.12 3.16 12.09
N ALA A 398 17.77 3.30 13.35
CA ALA A 398 16.90 4.39 13.76
C ALA A 398 17.61 5.76 13.71
N PRO A 399 16.87 6.84 13.41
CA PRO A 399 17.42 8.19 13.45
C PRO A 399 17.84 8.59 14.88
N GLU A 400 18.64 9.63 14.99
CA GLU A 400 18.96 10.23 16.29
C GLU A 400 17.69 10.73 17.00
N LYS A 401 17.71 10.68 18.35
CA LYS A 401 16.59 11.20 19.15
C LYS A 401 16.42 12.71 18.96
N VAL A 402 15.20 13.19 19.11
CA VAL A 402 14.88 14.64 19.12
C VAL A 402 15.69 15.39 20.17
N LYS A 403 15.96 16.66 19.93
CA LYS A 403 16.74 17.51 20.84
C LYS A 403 15.88 18.65 21.38
N LYS A 404 16.27 19.19 22.56
CA LYS A 404 15.65 20.38 23.13
C LYS A 404 14.13 20.32 23.28
N LEU A 405 13.60 19.15 23.71
CA LEU A 405 12.16 18.99 23.96
C LEU A 405 11.74 19.95 25.12
N LYS A 406 10.87 20.91 24.79
CA LYS A 406 10.37 21.92 25.74
C LYS A 406 8.90 22.24 25.50
N MET A 407 8.24 22.73 26.53
CA MET A 407 6.91 23.35 26.41
C MET A 407 7.08 24.86 26.48
N SER A 408 6.29 25.58 25.71
CA SER A 408 6.20 27.03 25.71
C SER A 408 4.74 27.48 25.61
N TRP A 409 4.39 28.60 26.18
CA TRP A 409 3.08 29.22 25.99
C TRP A 409 3.08 30.14 24.78
N THR A 410 2.04 30.08 24.00
CA THR A 410 1.78 30.94 22.83
C THR A 410 0.38 31.57 22.96
N PHE A 411 0.04 32.50 22.08
CA PHE A 411 -1.31 33.05 22.02
C PHE A 411 -2.39 32.01 21.65
N LYS A 412 -2.01 30.86 21.06
CA LYS A 412 -2.89 29.72 20.76
C LYS A 412 -2.94 28.68 21.87
N GLY A 413 -2.22 28.87 22.98
CA GLY A 413 -2.12 27.93 24.09
C GLY A 413 -0.74 27.28 24.24
N PRO A 414 -0.63 26.24 25.07
CA PRO A 414 0.63 25.56 25.34
C PRO A 414 1.07 24.72 24.12
N VAL A 415 2.33 24.86 23.73
CA VAL A 415 2.96 24.16 22.59
C VAL A 415 4.12 23.32 23.11
N LEU A 416 4.09 22.03 22.78
CA LEU A 416 5.24 21.16 22.93
C LEU A 416 6.06 21.24 21.65
N MET A 417 7.35 21.54 21.75
CA MET A 417 8.25 21.70 20.62
C MET A 417 9.59 21.03 20.87
N TRP A 418 10.24 20.65 19.79
CA TRP A 418 11.57 20.01 19.82
C TRP A 418 12.40 20.49 18.63
N LYS A 419 13.69 20.20 18.70
CA LYS A 419 14.59 20.43 17.58
C LYS A 419 14.82 19.10 16.85
N GLU A 420 14.77 19.16 15.53
CA GLU A 420 15.11 18.06 14.65
C GLU A 420 16.50 17.48 14.99
N PRO A 421 16.66 16.15 15.02
CA PRO A 421 17.97 15.53 15.17
C PRO A 421 18.84 15.80 13.92
N LYS A 422 20.16 15.81 14.12
CA LYS A 422 21.09 15.88 12.99
C LYS A 422 21.13 14.53 12.28
N ALA A 423 21.07 14.55 10.96
CA ALA A 423 21.29 13.40 10.11
C ALA A 423 22.68 13.46 9.46
N LYS A 424 23.29 12.31 9.20
CA LYS A 424 24.53 12.19 8.45
C LYS A 424 24.26 11.93 6.96
N THR A 425 23.17 11.21 6.69
CA THR A 425 22.71 10.82 5.36
C THR A 425 21.20 11.06 5.26
N GLU A 426 20.63 10.99 4.05
CA GLU A 426 19.18 11.05 3.87
C GLU A 426 18.47 9.83 4.51
N MET A 427 19.14 8.68 4.64
CA MET A 427 18.61 7.50 5.33
C MET A 427 18.43 7.73 6.83
N ASP A 428 19.36 8.46 7.47
CA ASP A 428 19.30 8.75 8.92
C ASP A 428 18.36 9.93 9.25
N LYS A 429 17.77 10.58 8.23
CA LYS A 429 16.98 11.80 8.42
C LYS A 429 15.62 11.52 9.04
N ALA A 430 15.33 12.18 10.15
CA ALA A 430 13.98 12.16 10.71
C ALA A 430 13.02 12.90 9.77
N ILE A 431 11.92 12.24 9.39
CA ILE A 431 10.87 12.82 8.54
C ILE A 431 9.52 12.95 9.25
N GLN A 432 9.34 12.21 10.34
CA GLN A 432 8.14 12.24 11.17
C GLN A 432 8.51 12.10 12.65
N TYR A 433 7.56 12.45 13.49
CA TYR A 433 7.69 12.34 14.95
C TYR A 433 6.44 11.69 15.51
N VAL A 434 6.62 10.82 16.51
CA VAL A 434 5.52 10.23 17.26
C VAL A 434 5.47 10.87 18.62
N VAL A 435 4.32 11.39 18.99
CA VAL A 435 4.09 12.00 20.29
C VAL A 435 3.16 11.12 21.10
N TYR A 436 3.65 10.68 22.26
CA TYR A 436 2.91 9.88 23.22
C TYR A 436 2.55 10.72 24.44
N ARG A 437 1.44 10.38 25.11
CA ARG A 437 1.03 10.96 26.38
C ARG A 437 0.74 9.87 27.40
N PHE A 438 1.36 10.00 28.58
CA PHE A 438 1.17 9.15 29.75
C PHE A 438 0.73 10.00 30.92
N ASP A 439 -0.04 9.44 31.87
CA ASP A 439 -0.31 10.10 33.15
C ASP A 439 0.97 10.22 33.99
N LYS A 440 1.01 11.19 34.90
CA LYS A 440 2.16 11.36 35.78
C LYS A 440 2.38 10.11 36.64
N GLY A 441 3.58 9.51 36.54
CA GLY A 441 3.94 8.30 37.27
C GLY A 441 3.60 7.00 36.56
N GLU A 442 2.89 7.05 35.43
CA GLU A 442 2.64 5.90 34.60
C GLU A 442 3.94 5.39 33.94
N LYS A 443 4.11 4.05 33.90
CA LYS A 443 5.26 3.44 33.23
C LYS A 443 5.16 3.66 31.75
N VAL A 444 6.19 4.24 31.15
CA VAL A 444 6.24 4.47 29.69
C VAL A 444 6.32 3.15 28.96
N ASN A 445 5.29 2.86 28.17
CA ASN A 445 5.21 1.73 27.24
C ASN A 445 4.95 2.28 25.82
N LEU A 446 5.97 2.30 24.98
CA LEU A 446 5.84 2.79 23.60
C LEU A 446 5.15 1.78 22.67
N GLU A 447 4.94 0.55 23.12
CA GLU A 447 4.21 -0.47 22.33
C GLU A 447 2.69 -0.36 22.48
N ASP A 448 2.19 0.51 23.38
CA ASP A 448 0.77 0.78 23.54
C ASP A 448 0.31 1.89 22.57
N PRO A 449 -0.41 1.58 21.49
CA PRO A 449 -0.87 2.56 20.49
C PRO A 449 -1.89 3.55 21.08
N SER A 450 -2.56 3.21 22.18
CA SER A 450 -3.51 4.11 22.85
C SER A 450 -2.84 5.35 23.45
N LYS A 451 -1.52 5.31 23.63
CA LYS A 451 -0.71 6.42 24.12
C LYS A 451 -0.22 7.36 23.02
N ILE A 452 -0.32 6.96 21.76
CA ILE A 452 0.00 7.82 20.62
C ILE A 452 -1.11 8.86 20.47
N ILE A 453 -0.77 10.12 20.68
CA ILE A 453 -1.73 11.23 20.50
C ILE A 453 -1.66 11.81 19.09
N THR A 454 -0.48 11.73 18.46
CA THR A 454 -0.31 12.13 17.06
C THR A 454 0.99 11.59 16.47
N ILE A 455 0.97 11.43 15.14
CA ILE A 455 2.15 11.30 14.29
C ILE A 455 2.18 12.57 13.45
N THR A 456 3.32 13.25 13.32
CA THR A 456 3.43 14.54 12.65
C THR A 456 4.75 14.71 11.92
N ARG A 457 4.77 15.48 10.83
CA ARG A 457 6.00 15.94 10.16
C ARG A 457 6.52 17.27 10.77
N GLU A 458 5.68 17.94 11.56
CA GLU A 458 6.05 19.17 12.25
C GLU A 458 6.90 18.87 13.50
N ASN A 459 7.76 19.79 13.87
CA ASN A 459 8.59 19.70 15.06
C ASN A 459 7.94 20.33 16.31
N PHE A 460 6.62 20.46 16.29
CA PHE A 460 5.80 20.95 17.41
C PHE A 460 4.38 20.40 17.34
N ILE A 461 3.68 20.44 18.48
CA ILE A 461 2.24 20.21 18.57
C ILE A 461 1.60 21.19 19.55
N LEU A 462 0.37 21.60 19.28
CA LEU A 462 -0.45 22.32 20.24
C LEU A 462 -1.02 21.32 21.26
N LEU A 463 -0.89 21.62 22.54
CA LEU A 463 -1.41 20.76 23.61
C LEU A 463 -2.78 21.26 24.06
N PRO A 464 -3.71 20.36 24.48
CA PRO A 464 -4.92 20.78 25.17
C PRO A 464 -4.56 21.41 26.53
N TYR A 465 -5.24 22.49 26.89
CA TYR A 465 -5.10 23.10 28.19
C TYR A 465 -6.18 22.60 29.17
N GLU A 466 -5.80 22.11 30.33
CA GLU A 466 -6.68 21.53 31.36
C GLU A 466 -6.61 22.34 32.70
N ASP A 467 -6.70 23.66 32.61
CA ASP A 467 -6.70 24.63 33.75
C ASP A 467 -5.54 24.48 34.74
N GLY A 468 -4.42 23.95 34.29
CA GLY A 468 -3.25 23.72 35.13
C GLY A 468 -3.45 22.68 36.24
N LYS A 469 -4.47 21.81 36.14
CA LYS A 469 -4.81 20.85 37.21
C LYS A 469 -4.10 19.51 37.03
N ARG A 470 -3.78 19.11 35.79
CA ARG A 470 -3.24 17.78 35.50
C ARG A 470 -1.80 17.83 35.01
N LYS A 471 -1.03 16.82 35.40
CA LYS A 471 0.36 16.64 34.94
C LYS A 471 0.43 15.39 34.07
N PHE A 472 1.02 15.57 32.90
CA PHE A 472 1.25 14.48 31.94
C PHE A 472 2.73 14.34 31.64
N GLN A 473 3.16 13.13 31.32
CA GLN A 473 4.47 12.86 30.74
C GLN A 473 4.31 12.69 29.21
N TYR A 474 4.79 13.68 28.46
CA TYR A 474 4.90 13.58 27.01
C TYR A 474 6.22 12.91 26.63
N VAL A 475 6.15 12.05 25.64
CA VAL A 475 7.30 11.34 25.09
C VAL A 475 7.31 11.55 23.58
N VAL A 476 8.47 11.92 23.03
CA VAL A 476 8.63 12.17 21.60
C VAL A 476 9.74 11.29 21.06
N THR A 477 9.45 10.60 19.96
CA THR A 477 10.41 9.85 19.15
C THR A 477 10.44 10.41 17.73
N ALA A 478 11.49 10.12 16.97
CA ALA A 478 11.63 10.46 15.57
C ALA A 478 11.57 9.20 14.72
N LEU A 479 11.01 9.31 13.53
CA LEU A 479 10.96 8.25 12.51
C LEU A 479 11.73 8.70 11.27
N ASP A 480 12.52 7.80 10.69
CA ASP A 480 13.09 7.96 9.35
C ASP A 480 12.08 7.57 8.25
N ARG A 481 12.54 7.54 6.98
CA ARG A 481 11.72 7.18 5.81
C ARG A 481 11.30 5.70 5.78
N LEU A 482 11.92 4.84 6.57
CA LEU A 482 11.59 3.41 6.70
C LEU A 482 10.90 3.10 8.02
N HIS A 483 10.45 4.15 8.74
CA HIS A 483 9.74 4.09 10.00
C HIS A 483 10.52 3.45 11.16
N ASN A 484 11.87 3.45 11.09
CA ASN A 484 12.69 3.12 12.22
C ASN A 484 12.53 4.20 13.30
N GLU A 485 12.27 3.78 14.54
CA GLU A 485 11.90 4.69 15.62
C GLU A 485 13.08 4.96 16.56
N SER A 486 13.39 6.21 16.76
CA SER A 486 14.49 6.67 17.62
C SER A 486 14.30 6.37 19.09
N LYS A 487 15.36 6.51 19.88
CA LYS A 487 15.25 6.59 21.34
C LYS A 487 14.33 7.75 21.74
N ALA A 488 13.54 7.53 22.80
CA ALA A 488 12.56 8.46 23.31
C ALA A 488 13.18 9.63 24.10
N VAL A 489 12.58 10.81 24.00
CA VAL A 489 12.83 11.97 24.86
C VAL A 489 11.56 12.32 25.61
N LYS A 490 11.67 12.58 26.91
CA LYS A 490 10.54 12.76 27.83
C LYS A 490 10.49 14.18 28.39
N LYS A 491 9.27 14.70 28.60
CA LYS A 491 9.00 15.98 29.26
C LYS A 491 7.73 15.90 30.09
N THR A 492 7.82 16.18 31.39
CA THR A 492 6.62 16.38 32.20
C THR A 492 6.09 17.78 31.96
N VAL A 493 4.80 17.89 31.70
CA VAL A 493 4.09 19.16 31.48
C VAL A 493 2.89 19.20 32.40
N LYS A 494 2.63 20.38 32.96
CA LYS A 494 1.40 20.68 33.70
C LYS A 494 0.48 21.50 32.80
N LEU A 495 -0.73 20.99 32.56
CA LEU A 495 -1.71 21.55 31.64
C LEU A 495 -3.01 21.89 32.38
#